data_52adf2fb66df975787170e921502cc21
#
_entry.id   52adf2fb66df975787170e921502cc21
#
_cell.length_a   1.000
_cell.length_b   1.000
_cell.length_c   1.000
_cell.angle_alpha   90.00
_cell.angle_beta   90.00
_cell.angle_gamma   90.00
#
_symmetry.space_group_name_H-M   'P 1'
#
loop_
_entity.id
_entity.type
_entity.pdbx_description
1 polymer ?
#
loop_
_entity_poly.entity_id
_entity_poly.type
_entity_poly.pdbx_seq_one_letter_code
_entity_poly.pdbx_strand_id
1 'polypeptide(L)'
;MDYRKASHDELVARIEELERLNLQLLEEQRQEIGLDFAWTGNLGHWYWDYKTNTVTFNPLKAAALGYDMSELPERVPYQFFTDRLHPGDYDTTMDAMRDHLYGRKAVYEAEYRIKAKDGSWRWFYDRGRITQRDEAGKPIFMAGIVFDITQKKQMELELAAKNLILAEQSTTDGLTGLKNHRALMEYLRAQMDKALEAKTPLSIA
;
A
#
# COMPACT_ATOMS: atom_id res chain seq x y z
N MET A 1 -2.16 27.74 36.52
CA MET A 1 -1.26 28.92 36.53
C MET A 1 -1.91 29.98 35.65
N ASP A 2 -2.07 31.21 36.15
CA ASP A 2 -2.67 32.30 35.36
C ASP A 2 -1.56 32.98 34.55
N TYR A 3 -1.40 32.58 33.30
CA TYR A 3 -0.35 33.08 32.39
C TYR A 3 -0.41 34.60 32.11
N ARG A 4 -1.51 35.27 32.49
CA ARG A 4 -1.67 36.73 32.33
C ARG A 4 -0.86 37.54 33.31
N LYS A 5 -0.31 36.90 34.36
CA LYS A 5 0.49 37.53 35.41
C LYS A 5 1.93 37.04 35.47
N ALA A 6 2.33 36.17 34.59
CA ALA A 6 3.69 35.64 34.53
C ALA A 6 4.66 36.68 33.96
N SER A 7 5.85 36.75 34.53
CA SER A 7 6.93 37.58 33.99
C SER A 7 7.45 37.03 32.66
N HIS A 8 8.13 37.87 31.89
CA HIS A 8 8.74 37.45 30.63
C HIS A 8 9.68 36.24 30.83
N ASP A 9 10.52 36.28 31.87
CA ASP A 9 11.49 35.22 32.18
C ASP A 9 10.79 33.91 32.57
N GLU A 10 9.68 33.97 33.31
CA GLU A 10 8.87 32.79 33.64
C GLU A 10 8.21 32.16 32.38
N LEU A 11 7.79 32.98 31.42
CA LEU A 11 7.23 32.51 30.18
C LEU A 11 8.30 31.86 29.28
N VAL A 12 9.49 32.48 29.20
CA VAL A 12 10.63 31.92 28.45
C VAL A 12 11.04 30.55 29.02
N ALA A 13 11.25 30.47 30.36
CA ALA A 13 11.60 29.21 31.02
C ALA A 13 10.54 28.12 30.79
N ARG A 14 9.26 28.51 30.76
CA ARG A 14 8.18 27.54 30.48
C ARG A 14 8.14 27.08 29.03
N ILE A 15 8.46 27.95 28.07
CA ILE A 15 8.59 27.60 26.66
C ILE A 15 9.72 26.60 26.49
N GLU A 16 10.90 26.87 27.05
CA GLU A 16 12.05 25.94 26.98
C GLU A 16 11.75 24.58 27.62
N GLU A 17 11.02 24.57 28.76
CA GLU A 17 10.58 23.34 29.40
C GLU A 17 9.60 22.54 28.50
N LEU A 18 8.63 23.23 27.89
CA LEU A 18 7.67 22.60 26.98
C LEU A 18 8.32 22.07 25.70
N GLU A 19 9.28 22.82 25.15
CA GLU A 19 10.06 22.36 23.98
C GLU A 19 10.88 21.10 24.31
N ARG A 20 11.52 21.07 25.47
CA ARG A 20 12.26 19.90 25.94
C ARG A 20 11.35 18.69 26.16
N LEU A 21 10.19 18.89 26.80
CA LEU A 21 9.20 17.82 27.02
C LEU A 21 8.63 17.31 25.69
N ASN A 22 8.40 18.20 24.74
CA ASN A 22 7.90 17.85 23.41
C ASN A 22 8.94 17.04 22.62
N LEU A 23 10.22 17.41 22.68
CA LEU A 23 11.32 16.65 22.08
C LEU A 23 11.44 15.26 22.72
N GLN A 24 11.37 15.19 24.06
CA GLN A 24 11.43 13.91 24.77
C GLN A 24 10.24 13.00 24.39
N LEU A 25 9.03 13.55 24.35
CA LEU A 25 7.83 12.81 23.95
C LEU A 25 7.92 12.31 22.49
N LEU A 26 8.48 13.11 21.60
CA LEU A 26 8.72 12.72 20.22
C LEU A 26 9.78 11.61 20.10
N GLU A 27 10.80 11.63 20.93
CA GLU A 27 11.81 10.58 21.00
C GLU A 27 11.23 9.27 21.57
N GLU A 28 10.45 9.37 22.65
CA GLU A 28 9.75 8.21 23.23
C GLU A 28 8.77 7.59 22.22
N GLN A 29 7.98 8.40 21.53
CA GLN A 29 7.10 7.94 20.46
C GLN A 29 7.88 7.30 19.30
N ARG A 30 9.04 7.86 18.93
CA ARG A 30 9.91 7.26 17.91
C ARG A 30 10.48 5.91 18.34
N GLN A 31 10.84 5.77 19.63
CA GLN A 31 11.36 4.50 20.16
C GLN A 31 10.26 3.46 20.26
N GLU A 32 9.06 3.82 20.72
CA GLU A 32 7.92 2.93 20.82
C GLU A 32 7.47 2.44 19.42
N ILE A 33 7.36 3.35 18.46
CA ILE A 33 7.12 3.04 17.05
C ILE A 33 8.24 2.16 16.49
N GLY A 34 9.52 2.46 16.80
CA GLY A 34 10.67 1.70 16.33
C GLY A 34 10.74 0.27 16.86
N LEU A 35 10.28 0.03 18.09
CA LEU A 35 10.22 -1.31 18.69
C LEU A 35 9.11 -2.17 18.10
N ASP A 36 7.92 -1.61 17.88
CA ASP A 36 6.80 -2.30 17.23
C ASP A 36 7.12 -2.66 15.76
N PHE A 37 7.92 -1.84 15.07
CA PHE A 37 8.29 -2.03 13.67
C PHE A 37 9.50 -2.92 13.43
N ALA A 38 10.40 -3.10 14.41
CA ALA A 38 11.55 -3.99 14.30
C ALA A 38 11.15 -5.47 14.09
N TRP A 39 9.92 -5.85 14.45
CA TRP A 39 9.40 -7.21 14.28
C TRP A 39 8.90 -7.53 12.87
N THR A 40 8.66 -6.55 12.01
CA THR A 40 8.00 -6.76 10.70
C THR A 40 8.89 -6.52 9.48
N GLY A 41 10.15 -6.13 9.65
CA GLY A 41 11.21 -6.06 8.61
C GLY A 41 10.93 -5.27 7.32
N ASN A 42 9.67 -5.14 6.90
CA ASN A 42 9.26 -4.54 5.63
C ASN A 42 8.24 -3.40 5.81
N LEU A 43 8.12 -2.84 7.01
CA LEU A 43 7.14 -1.81 7.30
C LEU A 43 7.75 -0.41 7.26
N GLY A 44 7.35 0.37 6.27
CA GLY A 44 7.56 1.80 6.24
C GLY A 44 6.42 2.54 6.94
N HIS A 45 6.72 3.63 7.63
CA HIS A 45 5.72 4.60 8.04
C HIS A 45 5.99 5.94 7.40
N TRP A 46 4.93 6.74 7.26
CA TRP A 46 5.02 8.05 6.66
C TRP A 46 4.03 9.01 7.30
N TYR A 47 4.40 10.30 7.28
CA TYR A 47 3.60 11.42 7.73
C TYR A 47 3.58 12.47 6.64
N TRP A 48 2.40 12.96 6.28
CA TRP A 48 2.24 14.01 5.30
C TRP A 48 1.68 15.26 5.97
N ASP A 49 2.46 16.32 5.99
CA ASP A 49 2.01 17.67 6.31
C ASP A 49 1.39 18.27 5.05
N TYR A 50 0.08 18.42 5.10
CA TYR A 50 -0.69 18.91 3.96
C TYR A 50 -0.47 20.40 3.67
N LYS A 51 -0.12 21.22 4.71
CA LYS A 51 0.13 22.66 4.56
C LYS A 51 1.45 22.94 3.85
N THR A 52 2.49 22.24 4.23
CA THR A 52 3.83 22.41 3.66
C THR A 52 4.09 21.50 2.48
N ASN A 53 3.18 20.56 2.19
CA ASN A 53 3.34 19.50 1.21
C ASN A 53 4.63 18.69 1.44
N THR A 54 4.94 18.37 2.68
CA THR A 54 6.14 17.62 3.05
C THR A 54 5.75 16.25 3.58
N VAL A 55 6.36 15.21 3.02
CA VAL A 55 6.23 13.83 3.51
C VAL A 55 7.50 13.45 4.25
N THR A 56 7.35 13.11 5.53
CA THR A 56 8.39 12.49 6.36
C THR A 56 8.13 10.98 6.43
N PHE A 57 9.17 10.17 6.40
CA PHE A 57 9.06 8.71 6.44
C PHE A 57 10.31 8.10 7.08
N ASN A 58 10.18 6.84 7.52
CA ASN A 58 11.31 6.12 8.11
C ASN A 58 12.27 5.61 7.02
N PRO A 59 13.52 5.26 7.41
CA PRO A 59 14.51 4.72 6.47
C PRO A 59 14.05 3.46 5.73
N LEU A 60 13.18 2.65 6.31
CA LEU A 60 12.68 1.42 5.67
C LEU A 60 11.87 1.70 4.40
N LYS A 61 11.07 2.78 4.38
CA LYS A 61 10.35 3.19 3.16
C LYS A 61 11.30 3.62 2.05
N ALA A 62 12.38 4.34 2.38
CA ALA A 62 13.41 4.74 1.43
C ALA A 62 14.18 3.52 0.90
N ALA A 63 14.63 2.64 1.81
CA ALA A 63 15.36 1.43 1.49
C ALA A 63 14.54 0.46 0.60
N ALA A 64 13.24 0.32 0.84
CA ALA A 64 12.35 -0.47 -0.01
C ALA A 64 12.31 0.03 -1.46
N LEU A 65 12.56 1.32 -1.69
CA LEU A 65 12.70 1.92 -3.01
C LEU A 65 14.16 1.99 -3.50
N GLY A 66 15.13 1.49 -2.72
CA GLY A 66 16.55 1.49 -3.08
C GLY A 66 17.25 2.84 -2.88
N TYR A 67 16.69 3.73 -2.06
CA TYR A 67 17.32 5.00 -1.70
C TYR A 67 17.93 4.95 -0.31
N ASP A 68 19.10 5.56 -0.15
CA ASP A 68 19.60 5.98 1.16
C ASP A 68 18.93 7.30 1.55
N MET A 69 18.69 7.52 2.86
CA MET A 69 18.08 8.76 3.34
C MET A 69 18.91 10.00 2.99
N SER A 70 20.24 9.87 2.90
CA SER A 70 21.15 10.95 2.53
C SER A 70 21.05 11.39 1.06
N GLU A 71 20.45 10.55 0.20
CA GLU A 71 20.24 10.85 -1.23
C GLU A 71 18.92 11.59 -1.48
N LEU A 72 18.07 11.68 -0.46
CA LEU A 72 16.77 12.30 -0.58
C LEU A 72 16.84 13.77 -0.14
N PRO A 73 16.02 14.67 -0.72
CA PRO A 73 15.98 16.04 -0.28
C PRO A 73 15.47 16.13 1.16
N GLU A 74 15.89 17.14 1.90
CA GLU A 74 15.44 17.41 3.28
C GLU A 74 13.91 17.49 3.38
N ARG A 75 13.26 18.01 2.34
CA ARG A 75 11.81 18.08 2.21
C ARG A 75 11.37 17.31 0.97
N VAL A 76 10.71 16.18 1.20
CA VAL A 76 10.20 15.33 0.13
C VAL A 76 8.72 15.64 -0.08
N PRO A 77 8.32 16.20 -1.24
CA PRO A 77 6.92 16.45 -1.53
C PRO A 77 6.21 15.13 -1.86
N TYR A 78 4.87 15.07 -1.69
CA TYR A 78 4.12 13.86 -2.01
C TYR A 78 4.25 13.45 -3.48
N GLN A 79 4.50 14.39 -4.38
CA GLN A 79 4.74 14.16 -5.80
C GLN A 79 5.94 13.24 -6.06
N PHE A 80 6.94 13.26 -5.18
CA PHE A 80 8.05 12.32 -5.29
C PHE A 80 7.59 10.87 -5.37
N PHE A 81 6.52 10.51 -4.66
CA PHE A 81 5.95 9.17 -4.69
C PHE A 81 4.95 9.02 -5.84
N THR A 82 4.05 9.98 -6.05
CA THR A 82 2.99 9.87 -7.06
C THR A 82 3.52 9.88 -8.49
N ASP A 83 4.61 10.61 -8.76
CA ASP A 83 5.28 10.63 -10.08
C ASP A 83 5.97 9.30 -10.43
N ARG A 84 6.14 8.44 -9.43
CA ARG A 84 6.74 7.11 -9.58
C ARG A 84 5.71 5.98 -9.60
N LEU A 85 4.44 6.29 -9.47
CA LEU A 85 3.38 5.29 -9.58
C LEU A 85 3.36 4.70 -11.00
N HIS A 86 3.04 3.42 -11.07
CA HIS A 86 2.81 2.78 -12.36
C HIS A 86 1.60 3.44 -13.06
N PRO A 87 1.69 3.79 -14.36
CA PRO A 87 0.60 4.47 -15.06
C PRO A 87 -0.76 3.79 -14.94
N GLY A 88 -0.77 2.44 -14.97
CA GLY A 88 -2.00 1.68 -14.82
C GLY A 88 -2.61 1.65 -13.40
N ASP A 89 -1.87 2.11 -12.39
CA ASP A 89 -2.32 2.11 -10.99
C ASP A 89 -2.57 3.54 -10.49
N TYR A 90 -2.15 4.56 -11.26
CA TYR A 90 -2.17 5.97 -10.85
C TYR A 90 -3.58 6.44 -10.50
N ASP A 91 -4.53 6.31 -11.41
CA ASP A 91 -5.88 6.82 -11.22
C ASP A 91 -6.57 6.17 -10.03
N THR A 92 -6.49 4.84 -9.92
CA THR A 92 -7.09 4.09 -8.81
C THR A 92 -6.51 4.50 -7.46
N THR A 93 -5.17 4.69 -7.39
CA THR A 93 -4.48 5.11 -6.16
C THR A 93 -4.87 6.53 -5.77
N MET A 94 -4.91 7.45 -6.76
CA MET A 94 -5.28 8.84 -6.52
C MET A 94 -6.76 9.00 -6.18
N ASP A 95 -7.65 8.17 -6.74
CA ASP A 95 -9.07 8.14 -6.38
C ASP A 95 -9.26 7.65 -4.94
N ALA A 96 -8.56 6.59 -4.53
CA ALA A 96 -8.59 6.12 -3.14
C ALA A 96 -8.14 7.21 -2.14
N MET A 97 -7.08 7.96 -2.50
CA MET A 97 -6.61 9.08 -1.69
C MET A 97 -7.66 10.22 -1.64
N ARG A 98 -8.23 10.60 -2.79
CA ARG A 98 -9.28 11.63 -2.86
C ARG A 98 -10.52 11.24 -2.05
N ASP A 99 -10.94 9.99 -2.12
CA ASP A 99 -12.08 9.49 -1.36
C ASP A 99 -11.89 9.64 0.14
N HIS A 100 -10.67 9.38 0.62
CA HIS A 100 -10.35 9.58 2.03
C HIS A 100 -10.24 11.07 2.41
N LEU A 101 -9.58 11.88 1.59
CA LEU A 101 -9.41 13.32 1.85
C LEU A 101 -10.78 14.04 1.93
N TYR A 102 -11.74 13.68 1.05
CA TYR A 102 -13.08 14.23 1.04
C TYR A 102 -14.06 13.53 2.00
N GLY A 103 -13.58 12.60 2.83
CA GLY A 103 -14.39 11.93 3.86
C GLY A 103 -15.36 10.87 3.33
N ARG A 104 -15.24 10.47 2.05
CA ARG A 104 -16.04 9.36 1.47
C ARG A 104 -15.61 7.99 2.00
N LYS A 105 -14.34 7.86 2.38
CA LYS A 105 -13.79 6.67 3.04
C LYS A 105 -13.09 7.05 4.34
N ALA A 106 -13.28 6.25 5.37
CA ALA A 106 -12.68 6.48 6.69
C ALA A 106 -11.15 6.31 6.69
N VAL A 107 -10.62 5.52 5.76
CA VAL A 107 -9.19 5.17 5.65
C VAL A 107 -8.79 5.24 4.19
N TYR A 108 -7.60 5.75 3.91
CA TYR A 108 -6.89 5.52 2.65
C TYR A 108 -6.30 4.13 2.65
N GLU A 109 -6.52 3.37 1.60
CA GLU A 109 -5.97 2.04 1.42
C GLU A 109 -5.80 1.75 -0.06
N ALA A 110 -4.60 1.33 -0.48
CA ALA A 110 -4.30 1.01 -1.87
C ALA A 110 -3.16 0.00 -1.99
N GLU A 111 -3.24 -0.87 -2.98
CA GLU A 111 -2.11 -1.64 -3.52
C GLU A 111 -1.71 -1.04 -4.86
N TYR A 112 -0.43 -0.75 -5.04
CA TYR A 112 0.07 -0.12 -6.27
C TYR A 112 1.51 -0.50 -6.54
N ARG A 113 1.91 -0.36 -7.81
CA ARG A 113 3.30 -0.45 -8.23
C ARG A 113 3.95 0.92 -8.19
N ILE A 114 5.15 0.97 -7.63
CA ILE A 114 5.98 2.15 -7.58
C ILE A 114 7.36 1.86 -8.14
N LYS A 115 7.92 2.80 -8.88
CA LYS A 115 9.23 2.65 -9.51
C LYS A 115 10.33 2.87 -8.48
N ALA A 116 11.18 1.87 -8.28
CA ALA A 116 12.38 1.95 -7.46
C ALA A 116 13.52 2.69 -8.19
N LYS A 117 14.58 3.03 -7.46
CA LYS A 117 15.77 3.72 -7.97
C LYS A 117 16.46 2.98 -9.11
N ASP A 118 16.49 1.65 -9.05
CA ASP A 118 17.04 0.76 -10.07
C ASP A 118 16.15 0.61 -11.32
N GLY A 119 15.01 1.29 -11.34
CA GLY A 119 14.03 1.21 -12.42
C GLY A 119 13.06 0.06 -12.33
N SER A 120 13.23 -0.87 -11.38
CA SER A 120 12.30 -1.98 -11.14
C SER A 120 10.98 -1.51 -10.54
N TRP A 121 9.93 -2.33 -10.73
CA TRP A 121 8.65 -2.08 -10.10
C TRP A 121 8.57 -2.84 -8.77
N ARG A 122 8.20 -2.10 -7.70
CA ARG A 122 7.89 -2.66 -6.38
C ARG A 122 6.40 -2.59 -6.15
N TRP A 123 5.81 -3.62 -5.56
CA TRP A 123 4.43 -3.60 -5.11
C TRP A 123 4.36 -3.10 -3.68
N PHE A 124 3.60 -2.05 -3.47
CA PHE A 124 3.35 -1.50 -2.13
C PHE A 124 1.87 -1.70 -1.77
N TYR A 125 1.64 -2.09 -0.52
CA TYR A 125 0.36 -1.95 0.16
C TYR A 125 0.48 -0.77 1.12
N ASP A 126 -0.35 0.22 0.95
CA ASP A 126 -0.30 1.48 1.68
C ASP A 126 -1.63 1.75 2.35
N ARG A 127 -1.60 2.14 3.63
CA ARG A 127 -2.76 2.46 4.42
C ARG A 127 -2.50 3.67 5.30
N GLY A 128 -3.43 4.63 5.31
CA GLY A 128 -3.26 5.85 6.08
C GLY A 128 -4.57 6.48 6.48
N ARG A 129 -4.48 7.44 7.39
CA ARG A 129 -5.62 8.23 7.81
C ARG A 129 -5.21 9.67 8.12
N ILE A 130 -6.16 10.59 8.01
CA ILE A 130 -6.01 11.95 8.51
C ILE A 130 -6.00 11.90 10.04
N THR A 131 -4.92 12.44 10.63
CA THR A 131 -4.74 12.49 12.08
C THR A 131 -5.12 13.84 12.67
N GLN A 132 -5.08 14.89 11.83
CA GLN A 132 -5.44 16.24 12.28
C GLN A 132 -6.15 17.01 11.16
N ARG A 133 -7.18 17.77 11.55
CA ARG A 133 -7.90 18.72 10.69
C ARG A 133 -7.87 20.11 11.33
N ASP A 134 -8.00 21.16 10.52
CA ASP A 134 -8.21 22.53 11.02
C ASP A 134 -9.67 22.75 11.46
N GLU A 135 -9.95 23.97 11.96
CA GLU A 135 -11.29 24.37 12.43
C GLU A 135 -12.35 24.33 11.29
N ALA A 136 -11.91 24.43 10.04
CA ALA A 136 -12.77 24.35 8.85
C ALA A 136 -12.93 22.89 8.36
N GLY A 137 -12.35 21.90 9.08
CA GLY A 137 -12.40 20.48 8.72
C GLY A 137 -11.43 20.05 7.62
N LYS A 138 -10.53 20.94 7.15
CA LYS A 138 -9.53 20.58 6.13
C LYS A 138 -8.40 19.75 6.74
N PRO A 139 -7.88 18.76 6.02
CA PRO A 139 -6.72 17.97 6.46
C PRO A 139 -5.50 18.86 6.73
N ILE A 140 -4.84 18.64 7.87
CA ILE A 140 -3.54 19.23 8.21
C ILE A 140 -2.46 18.16 8.16
N PHE A 141 -2.69 17.04 8.85
CA PHE A 141 -1.76 15.93 8.90
C PHE A 141 -2.44 14.61 8.54
N MET A 142 -1.71 13.78 7.81
CA MET A 142 -2.06 12.41 7.51
C MET A 142 -0.88 11.51 7.89
N ALA A 143 -1.17 10.36 8.50
CA ALA A 143 -0.18 9.35 8.84
C ALA A 143 -0.58 8.01 8.27
N GLY A 144 0.42 7.20 7.89
CA GLY A 144 0.19 5.90 7.34
C GLY A 144 1.38 4.96 7.46
N ILE A 145 1.10 3.73 7.06
CA ILE A 145 2.05 2.62 7.00
C ILE A 145 2.06 2.05 5.58
N VAL A 146 3.21 1.60 5.16
CA VAL A 146 3.41 0.99 3.85
C VAL A 146 4.23 -0.28 3.98
N PHE A 147 3.79 -1.33 3.30
CA PHE A 147 4.49 -2.61 3.21
C PHE A 147 4.96 -2.85 1.79
N ASP A 148 6.20 -3.29 1.64
CA ASP A 148 6.65 -3.89 0.38
C ASP A 148 6.08 -5.31 0.29
N ILE A 149 5.13 -5.49 -0.61
CA ILE A 149 4.45 -6.76 -0.88
C ILE A 149 4.94 -7.42 -2.19
N THR A 150 6.08 -6.98 -2.72
CA THR A 150 6.62 -7.46 -4.00
C THR A 150 6.82 -8.97 -3.99
N GLN A 151 7.43 -9.51 -2.94
CA GLN A 151 7.64 -10.94 -2.80
C GLN A 151 6.32 -11.73 -2.72
N LYS A 152 5.34 -11.21 -1.98
CA LYS A 152 4.00 -11.81 -1.90
C LYS A 152 3.36 -11.88 -3.29
N LYS A 153 3.38 -10.79 -4.06
CA LYS A 153 2.82 -10.74 -5.43
C LYS A 153 3.54 -11.69 -6.38
N GLN A 154 4.86 -11.83 -6.27
CA GLN A 154 5.62 -12.81 -7.05
C GLN A 154 5.21 -14.25 -6.74
N MET A 155 5.09 -14.59 -5.45
CA MET A 155 4.63 -15.92 -5.03
C MET A 155 3.19 -16.22 -5.52
N GLU A 156 2.29 -15.24 -5.46
CA GLU A 156 0.92 -15.38 -5.96
C GLU A 156 0.91 -15.68 -7.47
N LEU A 157 1.72 -14.97 -8.26
CA LEU A 157 1.85 -15.20 -9.69
C LEU A 157 2.47 -16.57 -10.02
N GLU A 158 3.52 -16.96 -9.30
CA GLU A 158 4.13 -18.30 -9.47
C GLU A 158 3.14 -19.42 -9.14
N LEU A 159 2.38 -19.28 -8.06
CA LEU A 159 1.38 -20.25 -7.66
C LEU A 159 0.27 -20.34 -8.70
N ALA A 160 -0.21 -19.21 -9.21
CA ALA A 160 -1.20 -19.19 -10.27
C ALA A 160 -0.71 -19.89 -11.56
N ALA A 161 0.55 -19.62 -11.96
CA ALA A 161 1.16 -20.27 -13.12
C ALA A 161 1.31 -21.80 -12.92
N LYS A 162 1.77 -22.23 -11.74
CA LYS A 162 1.86 -23.66 -11.41
C LYS A 162 0.50 -24.34 -11.41
N ASN A 163 -0.52 -23.68 -10.85
CA ASN A 163 -1.88 -24.23 -10.85
C ASN A 163 -2.44 -24.38 -12.26
N LEU A 164 -2.15 -23.44 -13.18
CA LEU A 164 -2.56 -23.53 -14.58
C LEU A 164 -1.91 -24.75 -15.27
N ILE A 165 -0.60 -24.93 -15.09
CA ILE A 165 0.13 -26.09 -15.64
C ILE A 165 -0.42 -27.40 -15.08
N LEU A 166 -0.68 -27.46 -13.77
CA LEU A 166 -1.28 -28.68 -13.16
C LEU A 166 -2.69 -28.94 -13.68
N ALA A 167 -3.49 -27.90 -13.92
CA ALA A 167 -4.81 -28.04 -14.50
C ALA A 167 -4.74 -28.59 -15.94
N GLU A 168 -3.83 -28.09 -16.77
CA GLU A 168 -3.59 -28.59 -18.12
C GLU A 168 -3.15 -30.08 -18.11
N GLN A 169 -2.16 -30.42 -17.28
CA GLN A 169 -1.71 -31.82 -17.14
C GLN A 169 -2.81 -32.74 -16.59
N SER A 170 -3.70 -32.21 -15.74
CA SER A 170 -4.84 -32.98 -15.21
C SER A 170 -5.98 -33.19 -16.23
N THR A 171 -6.00 -32.44 -17.34
CA THR A 171 -7.06 -32.53 -18.37
C THR A 171 -6.64 -33.20 -19.67
N THR A 172 -5.33 -33.42 -19.86
CA THR A 172 -4.77 -34.08 -21.07
C THR A 172 -4.25 -35.47 -20.75
N ASP A 173 -4.33 -36.34 -21.73
CA ASP A 173 -3.68 -37.67 -21.74
C ASP A 173 -2.22 -37.51 -22.16
N GLY A 174 -1.29 -37.98 -21.35
CA GLY A 174 0.15 -37.78 -21.54
C GLY A 174 0.74 -38.50 -22.78
N LEU A 175 0.04 -39.44 -23.37
CA LEU A 175 0.49 -40.20 -24.56
C LEU A 175 -0.01 -39.59 -25.86
N THR A 176 -1.25 -39.11 -25.86
CA THR A 176 -1.93 -38.67 -27.08
C THR A 176 -2.03 -37.14 -27.19
N GLY A 177 -1.85 -36.42 -26.10
CA GLY A 177 -2.05 -34.96 -26.03
C GLY A 177 -3.53 -34.54 -26.14
N LEU A 178 -4.44 -35.48 -26.19
CA LEU A 178 -5.89 -35.22 -26.23
C LEU A 178 -6.45 -35.04 -24.82
N LYS A 179 -7.70 -34.59 -24.72
CA LYS A 179 -8.40 -34.56 -23.42
C LYS A 179 -8.46 -35.94 -22.82
N ASN A 180 -8.07 -36.10 -21.56
CA ASN A 180 -8.23 -37.37 -20.86
C ASN A 180 -9.72 -37.71 -20.68
N HIS A 181 -10.03 -38.96 -20.37
CA HIS A 181 -11.39 -39.45 -20.23
C HIS A 181 -12.25 -38.58 -19.30
N ARG A 182 -11.70 -38.13 -18.16
CA ARG A 182 -12.42 -37.31 -17.20
C ARG A 182 -12.80 -35.94 -17.80
N ALA A 183 -11.84 -35.24 -18.38
CA ALA A 183 -12.05 -33.91 -18.98
C ALA A 183 -12.98 -34.01 -20.21
N LEU A 184 -12.92 -35.11 -20.98
CA LEU A 184 -13.84 -35.36 -22.07
C LEU A 184 -15.28 -35.51 -21.56
N MET A 185 -15.49 -36.29 -20.50
CA MET A 185 -16.83 -36.52 -19.95
C MET A 185 -17.41 -35.25 -19.31
N GLU A 186 -16.59 -34.45 -18.63
CA GLU A 186 -17.01 -33.15 -18.08
C GLU A 186 -17.40 -32.17 -19.20
N TYR A 187 -16.59 -32.08 -20.26
CA TYR A 187 -16.89 -31.28 -21.44
C TYR A 187 -18.19 -31.71 -22.11
N LEU A 188 -18.37 -33.04 -22.33
CA LEU A 188 -19.56 -33.59 -22.94
C LEU A 188 -20.83 -33.25 -22.14
N ARG A 189 -20.80 -33.40 -20.81
CA ARG A 189 -21.91 -33.03 -19.95
C ARG A 189 -22.26 -31.54 -20.09
N ALA A 190 -21.25 -30.66 -20.04
CA ALA A 190 -21.46 -29.24 -20.20
C ALA A 190 -22.07 -28.85 -21.57
N GLN A 191 -21.69 -29.56 -22.65
CA GLN A 191 -22.30 -29.35 -23.97
C GLN A 191 -23.72 -29.90 -24.05
N MET A 192 -24.01 -31.02 -23.39
CA MET A 192 -25.36 -31.56 -23.30
C MET A 192 -26.30 -30.60 -22.56
N ASP A 193 -25.88 -30.07 -21.43
CA ASP A 193 -26.68 -29.09 -20.65
C ASP A 193 -26.99 -27.84 -21.48
N LYS A 194 -25.99 -27.30 -22.18
CA LYS A 194 -26.18 -26.14 -23.09
C LYS A 194 -27.13 -26.47 -24.26
N ALA A 195 -27.00 -27.64 -24.87
CA ALA A 195 -27.86 -28.06 -25.98
C ALA A 195 -29.31 -28.23 -25.49
N LEU A 196 -29.54 -28.79 -24.30
CA LEU A 196 -30.84 -28.90 -23.68
C LEU A 196 -31.49 -27.54 -23.40
N GLU A 197 -30.73 -26.62 -22.81
CA GLU A 197 -31.20 -25.25 -22.55
C GLU A 197 -31.55 -24.51 -23.84
N ALA A 198 -30.67 -24.60 -24.84
CA ALA A 198 -30.85 -23.93 -26.14
C ALA A 198 -31.81 -24.69 -27.08
N LYS A 199 -32.27 -25.92 -26.73
CA LYS A 199 -33.07 -26.79 -27.56
C LYS A 199 -32.43 -27.05 -28.94
N THR A 200 -31.11 -27.19 -28.98
CA THR A 200 -30.33 -27.44 -30.20
C THR A 200 -29.84 -28.91 -30.24
N PRO A 201 -29.73 -29.52 -31.41
CA PRO A 201 -29.17 -30.88 -31.52
C PRO A 201 -27.66 -30.84 -31.17
N LEU A 202 -27.18 -31.87 -30.43
CA LEU A 202 -25.76 -32.10 -30.17
C LEU A 202 -25.31 -33.34 -30.96
N SER A 203 -24.23 -33.21 -31.73
CA SER A 203 -23.61 -34.32 -32.44
C SER A 203 -22.20 -34.56 -31.91
N ILE A 204 -21.81 -35.82 -31.82
CA ILE A 204 -20.46 -36.26 -31.45
C ILE A 204 -19.86 -36.91 -32.66
N ALA A 205 -18.69 -36.43 -33.08
CA ALA A 205 -17.91 -37.00 -34.17
C ALA A 205 -16.56 -37.52 -33.68
#